data_fccf9ec615deb5274338f5465aa637a5
#
_entry.id   fccf9ec615deb5274338f5465aa637a5
#
_cell.length_a   1.000
_cell.length_b   1.000
_cell.length_c   1.000
_cell.angle_alpha   90.00
_cell.angle_beta   90.00
_cell.angle_gamma   90.00
#
_symmetry.space_group_name_H-M   'P 1'
#
loop_
_entity.id
_entity.type
_entity.pdbx_description
1 polymer ?
#
loop_
_entity_poly.entity_id
_entity_poly.type
_entity_poly.pdbx_seq_one_letter_code
_entity_poly.pdbx_strand_id
1 'polypeptide(L)'
;MIRTTALALALSALSMTAVAHAEPKRPSFPFTTDVAYDASKVAPYKGRHAAAYAYIDANKDRDVANVQRWVRQRSISAQNDGVVQMAEMLRDDLKALGFKEAELVPTKRHPGVWGYYDAGAKTTIAVYMMYDVQPIEPTGWKVDAFAGTIVEDHPLGRVLMARGATNQKGPQRIFLNALQAIIATEKKLPVNIMLLAEGEEELGSPHYPDLIAKYADRLKQAKGGVVFPMMSQAPSGGVQMTLGVKGNIYFELEAQGGPQGGPKDAEVHSSFKAIVDAPGWRLAQALASLTSPDGNMIVVPGYYDSIRQPNQEEQELINGVVPGWTAREPELRKSLGVDKWIDGLSGRAAITEYLFDTTLNIDGIWGGYSGEGTKTILPHKFTAKLDSRLVPNQTPDESERLIRAHLDAKGFTDIKLTRLSGYPPAQSSVKAALVQATIGTYRKYGITPDVMPRLAGSAPYYVFTDILKLPIVSAGIGYGTGAHAPNEFIVIDPKPGSKLAGITDAEKFYVDLVHAVAAAR
;
A
#
# COMPACT_ATOMS: atom_id res chain seq x y z
N MET A 1 40.36 -76.79 17.63
CA MET A 1 39.34 -76.54 16.61
C MET A 1 38.39 -75.49 17.18
N ILE A 2 38.65 -74.28 16.83
CA ILE A 2 37.78 -73.13 17.23
C ILE A 2 37.14 -72.63 15.96
N ARG A 3 35.81 -72.71 15.86
CA ARG A 3 35.03 -72.17 14.76
C ARG A 3 34.72 -70.71 15.03
N THR A 4 35.22 -69.83 14.21
CA THR A 4 34.86 -68.39 14.16
C THR A 4 33.63 -68.19 13.29
N THR A 5 32.57 -67.78 13.88
CA THR A 5 31.30 -67.33 13.18
C THR A 5 31.41 -65.87 12.87
N ALA A 6 31.48 -65.49 11.59
CA ALA A 6 31.46 -64.14 11.13
C ALA A 6 30.00 -63.67 11.06
N LEU A 7 29.70 -62.58 11.79
CA LEU A 7 28.42 -61.89 11.75
C LEU A 7 28.49 -60.77 10.69
N ALA A 8 27.78 -60.94 9.58
CA ALA A 8 27.67 -59.90 8.54
C ALA A 8 26.61 -58.89 8.96
N LEU A 9 27.01 -57.64 9.29
CA LEU A 9 26.13 -56.49 9.40
C LEU A 9 25.79 -55.96 8.00
N ALA A 10 24.55 -56.12 7.60
CA ALA A 10 24.01 -55.42 6.41
C ALA A 10 23.70 -53.96 6.78
N LEU A 11 24.54 -53.04 6.34
CA LEU A 11 24.18 -51.62 6.33
C LEU A 11 23.22 -51.37 5.17
N SER A 12 21.93 -51.16 5.48
CA SER A 12 20.96 -50.59 4.55
C SER A 12 21.24 -49.08 4.44
N ALA A 13 21.92 -48.66 3.38
CA ALA A 13 22.04 -47.27 2.97
C ALA A 13 20.66 -46.79 2.49
N LEU A 14 19.93 -46.03 3.33
CA LEU A 14 18.83 -45.19 2.86
C LEU A 14 19.46 -44.11 1.98
N SER A 15 19.34 -44.26 0.66
CA SER A 15 19.60 -43.19 -0.29
C SER A 15 18.49 -42.16 -0.15
N MET A 16 18.72 -41.11 0.66
CA MET A 16 17.99 -39.87 0.53
C MET A 16 18.29 -39.29 -0.84
N THR A 17 17.40 -39.48 -1.79
CA THR A 17 17.42 -38.70 -3.04
C THR A 17 17.16 -37.24 -2.64
N ALA A 18 18.23 -36.47 -2.49
CA ALA A 18 18.17 -35.02 -2.46
C ALA A 18 17.53 -34.62 -3.81
N VAL A 19 16.29 -34.13 -3.77
CA VAL A 19 15.72 -33.42 -4.91
C VAL A 19 16.64 -32.23 -5.10
N ALA A 20 17.49 -32.29 -6.13
CA ALA A 20 18.26 -31.13 -6.54
C ALA A 20 17.30 -30.08 -7.03
N HIS A 21 16.92 -29.16 -6.14
CA HIS A 21 16.27 -27.95 -6.58
C HIS A 21 17.26 -27.21 -7.47
N ALA A 22 16.82 -26.84 -8.68
CA ALA A 22 17.58 -25.95 -9.55
C ALA A 22 17.95 -24.68 -8.76
N GLU A 23 19.15 -24.14 -9.00
CA GLU A 23 19.53 -22.88 -8.37
C GLU A 23 18.44 -21.83 -8.64
N PRO A 24 18.01 -21.08 -7.63
CA PRO A 24 17.01 -20.05 -7.80
C PRO A 24 17.44 -19.07 -8.91
N LYS A 25 16.58 -18.85 -9.88
CA LYS A 25 16.84 -17.93 -10.98
C LYS A 25 15.82 -16.83 -10.94
N ARG A 26 16.29 -15.57 -10.91
CA ARG A 26 15.43 -14.40 -11.00
C ARG A 26 14.54 -14.50 -12.26
N PRO A 27 13.23 -14.21 -12.17
CA PRO A 27 12.35 -14.27 -13.33
C PRO A 27 12.78 -13.27 -14.39
N SER A 28 12.55 -13.59 -15.65
CA SER A 28 12.63 -12.63 -16.74
C SER A 28 11.23 -12.38 -17.31
N PHE A 29 10.96 -11.17 -17.75
CA PHE A 29 9.62 -10.77 -18.21
C PHE A 29 9.63 -10.40 -19.70
N PRO A 30 9.67 -11.40 -20.60
CA PRO A 30 9.62 -11.14 -22.05
C PRO A 30 8.26 -10.58 -22.45
N PHE A 31 8.28 -9.60 -23.36
CA PHE A 31 7.08 -9.03 -23.95
C PHE A 31 6.76 -9.74 -25.28
N THR A 32 5.49 -10.01 -25.48
CA THR A 32 4.96 -10.66 -26.69
C THR A 32 4.18 -9.70 -27.58
N THR A 33 4.00 -8.46 -27.15
CA THR A 33 3.31 -7.40 -27.89
C THR A 33 4.01 -6.06 -27.71
N ASP A 34 4.05 -5.26 -28.77
CA ASP A 34 4.46 -3.85 -28.74
C ASP A 34 3.25 -2.90 -28.75
N VAL A 35 2.04 -3.42 -28.74
CA VAL A 35 0.83 -2.59 -28.62
C VAL A 35 0.87 -1.84 -27.29
N ALA A 36 0.64 -0.52 -27.37
CA ALA A 36 0.58 0.36 -26.22
C ALA A 36 -0.87 0.72 -25.90
N TYR A 37 -1.24 0.62 -24.62
CA TYR A 37 -2.51 1.17 -24.18
C TYR A 37 -2.49 2.70 -24.27
N ASP A 38 -3.56 3.26 -24.84
CA ASP A 38 -3.69 4.70 -25.07
C ASP A 38 -4.97 5.23 -24.40
N ALA A 39 -4.80 5.80 -23.22
CA ALA A 39 -5.89 6.40 -22.44
C ALA A 39 -6.54 7.60 -23.17
N SER A 40 -5.87 8.19 -24.16
CA SER A 40 -6.43 9.31 -24.94
C SER A 40 -7.62 8.89 -25.82
N LYS A 41 -7.73 7.60 -26.13
CA LYS A 41 -8.86 7.02 -26.90
C LYS A 41 -10.14 6.89 -26.07
N VAL A 42 -10.05 6.98 -24.75
CA VAL A 42 -11.25 6.97 -23.89
C VAL A 42 -11.94 8.33 -24.01
N ALA A 43 -13.22 8.31 -24.38
CA ALA A 43 -13.99 9.54 -24.54
C ALA A 43 -14.11 10.32 -23.22
N PRO A 44 -13.92 11.64 -23.25
CA PRO A 44 -14.13 12.46 -22.05
C PRO A 44 -15.58 12.35 -21.54
N TYR A 45 -15.75 12.32 -20.23
CA TYR A 45 -17.08 12.45 -19.64
C TYR A 45 -17.70 13.80 -20.02
N LYS A 46 -18.96 13.80 -20.47
CA LYS A 46 -19.62 15.00 -21.04
C LYS A 46 -20.67 15.63 -20.12
N GLY A 47 -20.88 15.06 -18.92
CA GLY A 47 -21.87 15.59 -17.98
C GLY A 47 -21.53 17.03 -17.57
N ARG A 48 -22.58 17.79 -17.26
CA ARG A 48 -22.46 19.18 -16.78
C ARG A 48 -23.28 19.32 -15.50
N HIS A 49 -22.60 19.65 -14.40
CA HIS A 49 -23.18 19.73 -13.07
C HIS A 49 -23.04 21.16 -12.51
N ALA A 50 -23.49 22.15 -13.30
CA ALA A 50 -23.26 23.57 -13.02
C ALA A 50 -23.76 24.01 -11.64
N ALA A 51 -24.89 23.47 -11.16
CA ALA A 51 -25.42 23.80 -9.83
C ALA A 51 -24.50 23.30 -8.72
N ALA A 52 -24.00 22.05 -8.82
CA ALA A 52 -23.08 21.49 -7.86
C ALA A 52 -21.73 22.22 -7.87
N TYR A 53 -21.23 22.61 -9.04
CA TYR A 53 -20.00 23.39 -9.14
C TYR A 53 -20.13 24.77 -8.52
N ALA A 54 -21.23 25.50 -8.81
CA ALA A 54 -21.50 26.80 -8.19
C ALA A 54 -21.64 26.69 -6.67
N TYR A 55 -22.24 25.60 -6.18
CA TYR A 55 -22.32 25.32 -4.75
C TYR A 55 -20.94 25.09 -4.11
N ILE A 56 -20.06 24.31 -4.76
CA ILE A 56 -18.69 24.10 -4.32
C ILE A 56 -17.94 25.43 -4.25
N ASP A 57 -17.97 26.22 -5.33
CA ASP A 57 -17.27 27.51 -5.39
C ASP A 57 -17.75 28.48 -4.31
N ALA A 58 -19.05 28.51 -4.04
CA ALA A 58 -19.64 29.36 -3.01
C ALA A 58 -19.36 28.91 -1.56
N ASN A 59 -18.96 27.64 -1.36
CA ASN A 59 -18.75 27.06 -0.03
C ASN A 59 -17.29 26.65 0.24
N LYS A 60 -16.36 27.12 -0.56
CA LYS A 60 -14.94 26.75 -0.49
C LYS A 60 -14.34 26.85 0.92
N ASP A 61 -14.58 27.96 1.63
CA ASP A 61 -14.01 28.16 2.97
C ASP A 61 -14.55 27.14 3.98
N ARG A 62 -15.85 26.82 3.90
CA ARG A 62 -16.46 25.75 4.69
C ARG A 62 -15.80 24.40 4.37
N ASP A 63 -15.57 24.12 3.11
CA ASP A 63 -15.03 22.83 2.65
C ASP A 63 -13.56 22.66 3.05
N VAL A 64 -12.78 23.73 3.00
CA VAL A 64 -11.43 23.78 3.60
C VAL A 64 -11.49 23.57 5.12
N ALA A 65 -12.41 24.24 5.83
CA ALA A 65 -12.58 24.06 7.27
C ALA A 65 -12.99 22.62 7.64
N ASN A 66 -13.76 21.93 6.80
CA ASN A 66 -14.08 20.51 6.98
C ASN A 66 -12.83 19.62 6.92
N VAL A 67 -11.93 19.88 5.97
CA VAL A 67 -10.65 19.16 5.90
C VAL A 67 -9.78 19.47 7.11
N GLN A 68 -9.69 20.77 7.51
CA GLN A 68 -8.97 21.16 8.72
C GLN A 68 -9.50 20.44 9.97
N ARG A 69 -10.81 20.32 10.13
CA ARG A 69 -11.42 19.61 11.25
C ARG A 69 -10.98 18.15 11.31
N TRP A 70 -10.93 17.47 10.17
CA TRP A 70 -10.51 16.08 10.10
C TRP A 70 -9.02 15.90 10.43
N VAL A 71 -8.14 16.72 9.89
CA VAL A 71 -6.69 16.58 10.16
C VAL A 71 -6.32 17.00 11.59
N ARG A 72 -7.10 17.88 12.21
CA ARG A 72 -6.93 18.26 13.63
C ARG A 72 -7.30 17.13 14.60
N GLN A 73 -8.24 16.28 14.23
CA GLN A 73 -8.55 15.10 15.04
C GLN A 73 -7.40 14.09 14.89
N ARG A 74 -6.67 13.86 15.96
CA ARG A 74 -5.63 12.82 15.99
C ARG A 74 -6.25 11.45 15.72
N SER A 75 -5.50 10.55 15.07
CA SER A 75 -5.92 9.16 14.85
C SER A 75 -4.70 8.28 14.57
N ILE A 76 -3.71 8.33 15.47
CA ILE A 76 -2.47 7.56 15.35
C ILE A 76 -2.74 6.14 15.83
N SER A 77 -2.99 5.21 14.89
CA SER A 77 -3.37 3.83 15.19
C SER A 77 -2.31 3.07 15.98
N ALA A 78 -1.03 3.27 15.66
CA ALA A 78 0.08 2.63 16.38
C ALA A 78 0.16 3.01 17.87
N GLN A 79 -0.36 4.19 18.24
CA GLN A 79 -0.32 4.75 19.60
C GLN A 79 -1.68 4.70 20.30
N ASN A 80 -2.74 4.21 19.66
CA ASN A 80 -4.13 4.26 20.13
C ASN A 80 -4.60 5.69 20.46
N ASP A 81 -4.09 6.70 19.75
CA ASP A 81 -4.32 8.11 20.03
C ASP A 81 -5.39 8.70 19.11
N GLY A 82 -6.58 8.98 19.64
CA GLY A 82 -7.67 9.67 18.98
C GLY A 82 -8.40 8.89 17.88
N VAL A 83 -8.12 7.60 17.70
CA VAL A 83 -8.63 6.77 16.60
C VAL A 83 -10.14 6.57 16.70
N VAL A 84 -10.66 6.30 17.89
CA VAL A 84 -12.10 6.13 18.12
C VAL A 84 -12.85 7.43 17.85
N GLN A 85 -12.33 8.57 18.32
CA GLN A 85 -12.92 9.89 18.10
C GLN A 85 -12.98 10.24 16.60
N MET A 86 -11.96 9.83 15.81
CA MET A 86 -11.99 10.02 14.37
C MET A 86 -13.06 9.14 13.70
N ALA A 87 -13.21 7.89 14.14
CA ALA A 87 -14.28 7.00 13.67
C ALA A 87 -15.67 7.58 13.97
N GLU A 88 -15.87 8.13 15.18
CA GLU A 88 -17.11 8.80 15.57
C GLU A 88 -17.38 10.03 14.69
N MET A 89 -16.35 10.84 14.42
CA MET A 89 -16.45 12.01 13.56
C MET A 89 -16.87 11.62 12.14
N LEU A 90 -16.26 10.56 11.56
CA LEU A 90 -16.66 10.05 10.24
C LEU A 90 -18.12 9.54 10.27
N ARG A 91 -18.49 8.73 11.26
CA ARG A 91 -19.88 8.25 11.42
C ARG A 91 -20.88 9.41 11.45
N ASP A 92 -20.57 10.45 12.20
CA ASP A 92 -21.49 11.58 12.38
C ASP A 92 -21.56 12.46 11.11
N ASP A 93 -20.46 12.60 10.37
CA ASP A 93 -20.47 13.21 9.05
C ASP A 93 -21.33 12.44 8.05
N LEU A 94 -21.28 11.10 8.06
CA LEU A 94 -22.15 10.28 7.21
C LEU A 94 -23.63 10.47 7.56
N LYS A 95 -23.97 10.53 8.87
CA LYS A 95 -25.34 10.85 9.31
C LYS A 95 -25.79 12.21 8.82
N ALA A 96 -24.93 13.23 8.94
CA ALA A 96 -25.23 14.59 8.48
C ALA A 96 -25.43 14.66 6.96
N LEU A 97 -24.77 13.80 6.18
CA LEU A 97 -24.98 13.65 4.74
C LEU A 97 -26.25 12.85 4.37
N GLY A 98 -26.99 12.33 5.34
CA GLY A 98 -28.23 11.58 5.11
C GLY A 98 -28.03 10.09 4.80
N PHE A 99 -26.89 9.52 5.20
CA PHE A 99 -26.73 8.06 5.15
C PHE A 99 -27.77 7.38 6.03
N LYS A 100 -28.51 6.43 5.47
CA LYS A 100 -29.57 5.69 6.16
C LYS A 100 -29.03 4.82 7.30
N GLU A 101 -27.82 4.30 7.10
CA GLU A 101 -27.04 3.59 8.10
C GLU A 101 -25.70 4.30 8.25
N ALA A 102 -25.28 4.57 9.47
CA ALA A 102 -23.95 5.07 9.80
C ALA A 102 -23.62 4.60 11.23
N GLU A 103 -22.72 3.62 11.35
CA GLU A 103 -22.41 2.95 12.61
C GLU A 103 -20.93 2.65 12.77
N LEU A 104 -20.48 2.56 14.02
CA LEU A 104 -19.19 2.00 14.37
C LEU A 104 -19.29 0.49 14.38
N VAL A 105 -18.33 -0.17 13.77
CA VAL A 105 -18.25 -1.63 13.70
C VAL A 105 -17.08 -2.09 14.58
N PRO A 106 -17.36 -2.78 15.69
CA PRO A 106 -16.30 -3.25 16.57
C PRO A 106 -15.33 -4.20 15.86
N THR A 107 -14.04 -4.02 16.15
CA THR A 107 -12.95 -4.95 15.81
C THR A 107 -12.22 -5.33 17.09
N LYS A 108 -11.16 -6.11 16.99
CA LYS A 108 -10.31 -6.44 18.14
C LYS A 108 -9.49 -5.24 18.65
N ARG A 109 -9.35 -4.16 17.84
CA ARG A 109 -8.55 -2.99 18.20
C ARG A 109 -9.26 -1.68 17.88
N HIS A 110 -9.20 -1.20 16.62
CA HIS A 110 -9.81 0.06 16.21
C HIS A 110 -11.08 -0.19 15.42
N PRO A 111 -12.21 0.51 15.70
CA PRO A 111 -13.47 0.21 15.05
C PRO A 111 -13.43 0.50 13.56
N GLY A 112 -14.18 -0.28 12.77
CA GLY A 112 -14.56 0.13 11.42
C GLY A 112 -15.71 1.14 11.45
N VAL A 113 -15.95 1.82 10.33
CA VAL A 113 -17.15 2.64 10.13
C VAL A 113 -17.90 2.13 8.91
N TRP A 114 -19.13 1.69 9.11
CA TRP A 114 -20.05 1.33 8.04
C TRP A 114 -20.98 2.48 7.73
N GLY A 115 -21.22 2.73 6.44
CA GLY A 115 -22.22 3.68 5.95
C GLY A 115 -22.99 3.16 4.74
N TYR A 116 -24.31 3.35 4.72
CA TYR A 116 -25.14 3.07 3.55
C TYR A 116 -26.02 4.26 3.20
N TYR A 117 -25.82 4.81 2.00
CA TYR A 117 -26.68 5.83 1.41
C TYR A 117 -27.58 5.18 0.36
N ASP A 118 -28.89 5.27 0.58
CA ASP A 118 -29.92 4.74 -0.33
C ASP A 118 -30.49 5.87 -1.19
N ALA A 119 -30.00 6.00 -2.40
CA ALA A 119 -30.51 6.95 -3.39
C ALA A 119 -31.71 6.40 -4.17
N GLY A 120 -32.07 5.13 -4.01
CA GLY A 120 -32.99 4.43 -4.91
C GLY A 120 -32.42 4.32 -6.33
N ALA A 121 -31.10 4.38 -6.49
CA ALA A 121 -30.43 4.35 -7.77
C ALA A 121 -30.22 2.89 -8.26
N LYS A 122 -30.08 2.73 -9.59
CA LYS A 122 -29.81 1.41 -10.18
C LYS A 122 -28.38 0.95 -9.91
N THR A 123 -27.43 1.89 -9.84
CA THR A 123 -26.02 1.62 -9.63
C THR A 123 -25.67 1.79 -8.15
N THR A 124 -24.97 0.83 -7.58
CA THR A 124 -24.38 0.91 -6.25
C THR A 124 -22.86 0.86 -6.39
N ILE A 125 -22.17 1.78 -5.73
CA ILE A 125 -20.71 1.77 -5.57
C ILE A 125 -20.35 1.47 -4.13
N ALA A 126 -19.18 0.87 -3.92
CA ALA A 126 -18.54 0.85 -2.62
C ALA A 126 -17.50 1.99 -2.55
N VAL A 127 -17.26 2.48 -1.33
CA VAL A 127 -16.21 3.46 -1.05
C VAL A 127 -15.34 2.89 0.05
N TYR A 128 -14.05 2.76 -0.23
CA TYR A 128 -13.05 2.40 0.76
C TYR A 128 -12.45 3.68 1.35
N MET A 129 -12.35 3.72 2.66
CA MET A 129 -11.66 4.77 3.39
C MET A 129 -10.78 4.20 4.49
N MET A 130 -9.72 4.92 4.81
CA MET A 130 -8.91 4.73 6.01
C MET A 130 -8.87 6.06 6.77
N TYR A 131 -8.98 6.02 8.10
CA TYR A 131 -9.04 7.24 8.88
C TYR A 131 -7.91 7.36 9.91
N ASP A 132 -7.04 6.35 10.00
CA ASP A 132 -5.82 6.42 10.80
C ASP A 132 -4.68 7.12 10.07
N VAL A 133 -3.66 7.48 10.83
CA VAL A 133 -2.44 8.14 10.34
C VAL A 133 -1.22 7.58 11.03
N GLN A 134 -0.05 7.71 10.39
CA GLN A 134 1.24 7.38 10.94
C GLN A 134 1.61 8.27 12.15
N PRO A 135 2.42 7.78 13.10
CA PRO A 135 3.07 8.60 14.10
C PRO A 135 3.79 9.80 13.50
N ILE A 136 4.03 10.81 14.32
CA ILE A 136 4.83 11.98 13.93
C ILE A 136 6.25 11.85 14.49
N GLU A 137 7.22 12.26 13.70
CA GLU A 137 8.58 12.47 14.19
C GLU A 137 8.58 13.69 15.15
N PRO A 138 9.38 13.66 16.23
CA PRO A 138 9.42 14.75 17.20
C PRO A 138 10.05 16.04 16.64
N THR A 139 10.74 15.97 15.51
CA THR A 139 11.44 17.06 14.85
C THR A 139 11.13 17.11 13.36
N GLY A 140 11.47 18.24 12.71
CA GLY A 140 11.33 18.42 11.25
C GLY A 140 10.02 19.07 10.80
N TRP A 141 9.01 19.19 11.65
CA TRP A 141 7.77 19.90 11.34
C TRP A 141 7.96 21.42 11.45
N LYS A 142 7.54 22.15 10.42
CA LYS A 142 7.53 23.64 10.41
C LYS A 142 6.33 24.22 11.14
N VAL A 143 5.29 23.42 11.33
CA VAL A 143 4.05 23.75 12.04
C VAL A 143 3.68 22.57 12.95
N ASP A 144 2.76 22.78 13.88
CA ASP A 144 2.20 21.64 14.62
C ASP A 144 1.51 20.67 13.64
N ALA A 145 1.88 19.40 13.72
CA ALA A 145 1.44 18.36 12.79
C ALA A 145 -0.09 18.16 12.77
N PHE A 146 -0.80 18.56 13.84
CA PHE A 146 -2.26 18.42 13.95
C PHE A 146 -2.99 19.78 14.03
N ALA A 147 -2.31 20.91 13.81
CA ALA A 147 -2.97 22.21 13.79
C ALA A 147 -3.84 22.44 12.54
N GLY A 148 -3.58 21.70 11.46
CA GLY A 148 -4.24 21.94 10.17
C GLY A 148 -3.95 23.35 9.66
N THR A 149 -2.66 23.72 9.67
CA THR A 149 -2.20 25.08 9.35
C THR A 149 -2.34 25.36 7.87
N ILE A 150 -2.92 26.52 7.55
CA ILE A 150 -2.91 27.02 6.17
C ILE A 150 -1.65 27.88 6.01
N VAL A 151 -0.83 27.52 5.02
CA VAL A 151 0.38 28.23 4.64
C VAL A 151 0.10 28.97 3.34
N GLU A 152 0.07 30.31 3.42
CA GLU A 152 -0.33 31.18 2.29
C GLU A 152 0.80 31.30 1.24
N ASP A 153 2.06 31.36 1.68
CA ASP A 153 3.23 31.66 0.83
C ASP A 153 4.02 30.40 0.41
N HIS A 154 3.34 29.26 0.25
CA HIS A 154 4.03 28.04 -0.20
C HIS A 154 4.43 28.14 -1.69
N PRO A 155 5.56 27.52 -2.12
CA PRO A 155 6.00 27.55 -3.53
C PRO A 155 4.99 27.07 -4.55
N LEU A 156 4.04 26.23 -4.16
CA LEU A 156 2.99 25.69 -5.03
C LEU A 156 1.65 26.47 -4.95
N GLY A 157 1.56 27.48 -4.08
CA GLY A 157 0.33 28.22 -3.81
C GLY A 157 -0.11 28.09 -2.36
N ARG A 158 -1.36 28.25 -2.06
CA ARG A 158 -1.93 28.07 -0.72
C ARG A 158 -2.09 26.59 -0.39
N VAL A 159 -1.54 26.16 0.73
CA VAL A 159 -1.56 24.74 1.12
C VAL A 159 -2.11 24.55 2.54
N LEU A 160 -2.68 23.39 2.81
CA LEU A 160 -3.02 22.93 4.15
C LEU A 160 -1.96 21.91 4.59
N MET A 161 -1.21 22.24 5.63
CA MET A 161 -0.13 21.42 6.15
C MET A 161 -0.55 20.76 7.46
N ALA A 162 -0.58 19.43 7.46
CA ALA A 162 -0.86 18.60 8.64
C ALA A 162 -0.58 17.13 8.35
N ARG A 163 -0.37 16.31 9.40
CA ARG A 163 -0.42 14.86 9.30
C ARG A 163 -1.83 14.41 8.88
N GLY A 164 -1.93 13.55 7.86
CA GLY A 164 -3.20 13.13 7.29
C GLY A 164 -3.74 14.05 6.20
N ALA A 165 -3.04 15.14 5.87
CA ALA A 165 -3.48 16.07 4.84
C ALA A 165 -3.58 15.40 3.46
N THR A 166 -2.56 14.65 3.05
CA THR A 166 -2.58 13.88 1.80
C THR A 166 -2.86 12.39 2.02
N ASN A 167 -2.47 11.82 3.15
CA ASN A 167 -2.62 10.38 3.44
C ASN A 167 -3.44 10.13 4.72
N GLN A 168 -4.75 9.97 4.66
CA GLN A 168 -5.70 10.04 3.54
C GLN A 168 -6.91 10.92 3.89
N LYS A 169 -6.90 11.61 5.06
CA LYS A 169 -8.06 12.36 5.55
C LYS A 169 -8.49 13.48 4.61
N GLY A 170 -7.51 14.19 4.01
CA GLY A 170 -7.80 15.29 3.07
C GLY A 170 -8.61 14.83 1.88
N PRO A 171 -8.09 13.94 1.01
CA PRO A 171 -8.82 13.46 -0.18
C PRO A 171 -10.18 12.87 0.14
N GLN A 172 -10.28 12.13 1.24
CA GLN A 172 -11.53 11.49 1.65
C GLN A 172 -12.57 12.51 2.14
N ARG A 173 -12.14 13.54 2.87
CA ARG A 173 -13.08 14.60 3.28
C ARG A 173 -13.51 15.46 2.08
N ILE A 174 -12.61 15.71 1.12
CA ILE A 174 -12.93 16.37 -0.15
C ILE A 174 -13.98 15.57 -0.93
N PHE A 175 -13.86 14.23 -0.97
CA PHE A 175 -14.89 13.38 -1.56
C PHE A 175 -16.25 13.55 -0.86
N LEU A 176 -16.30 13.58 0.47
CA LEU A 176 -17.55 13.82 1.21
C LEU A 176 -18.12 15.23 0.98
N ASN A 177 -17.29 16.25 0.77
CA ASN A 177 -17.73 17.60 0.37
C ASN A 177 -18.42 17.55 -1.01
N ALA A 178 -17.85 16.80 -1.97
CA ALA A 178 -18.48 16.62 -3.28
C ALA A 178 -19.84 15.93 -3.18
N LEU A 179 -19.99 14.89 -2.35
CA LEU A 179 -21.28 14.26 -2.09
C LEU A 179 -22.28 15.27 -1.49
N GLN A 180 -21.82 16.12 -0.56
CA GLN A 180 -22.65 17.17 0.02
C GLN A 180 -23.15 18.17 -1.04
N ALA A 181 -22.29 18.55 -2.00
CA ALA A 181 -22.67 19.46 -3.09
C ALA A 181 -23.75 18.84 -3.99
N ILE A 182 -23.61 17.55 -4.34
CA ILE A 182 -24.64 16.84 -5.13
C ILE A 182 -25.97 16.80 -4.36
N ILE A 183 -25.94 16.38 -3.10
CA ILE A 183 -27.17 16.29 -2.27
C ILE A 183 -27.84 17.64 -2.11
N ALA A 184 -27.07 18.70 -1.88
CA ALA A 184 -27.61 20.05 -1.70
C ALA A 184 -28.32 20.58 -2.96
N THR A 185 -27.83 20.25 -4.14
CA THR A 185 -28.32 20.79 -5.41
C THR A 185 -29.26 19.84 -6.15
N GLU A 186 -29.06 18.53 -6.06
CA GLU A 186 -29.82 17.51 -6.78
C GLU A 186 -30.76 16.70 -5.87
N LYS A 187 -30.74 16.98 -4.55
CA LYS A 187 -31.56 16.33 -3.50
C LYS A 187 -31.16 14.89 -3.16
N LYS A 188 -30.46 14.19 -4.03
CA LYS A 188 -29.97 12.84 -3.82
C LYS A 188 -28.76 12.56 -4.70
N LEU A 189 -28.00 11.53 -4.34
CA LEU A 189 -26.89 11.03 -5.16
C LEU A 189 -27.40 10.25 -6.39
N PRO A 190 -26.63 10.22 -7.50
CA PRO A 190 -26.97 9.41 -8.68
C PRO A 190 -26.69 7.92 -8.50
N VAL A 191 -26.04 7.53 -7.40
CA VAL A 191 -25.70 6.15 -7.03
C VAL A 191 -26.08 5.86 -5.58
N ASN A 192 -26.30 4.59 -5.23
CA ASN A 192 -26.25 4.16 -3.83
C ASN A 192 -24.79 4.02 -3.41
N ILE A 193 -24.47 4.31 -2.16
CA ILE A 193 -23.09 4.19 -1.62
C ILE A 193 -23.09 3.23 -0.44
N MET A 194 -22.19 2.25 -0.49
CA MET A 194 -21.76 1.42 0.63
C MET A 194 -20.34 1.84 1.02
N LEU A 195 -20.20 2.54 2.15
CA LEU A 195 -18.90 2.99 2.64
C LEU A 195 -18.45 2.07 3.76
N LEU A 196 -17.21 1.57 3.66
CA LEU A 196 -16.56 0.85 4.74
C LEU A 196 -15.16 1.43 4.96
N ALA A 197 -14.97 1.98 6.16
CA ALA A 197 -13.70 2.59 6.56
C ALA A 197 -13.04 1.78 7.67
N GLU A 198 -11.71 1.82 7.72
CA GLU A 198 -10.88 1.22 8.76
C GLU A 198 -10.00 2.26 9.46
N GLY A 199 -9.51 1.91 10.64
CA GLY A 199 -8.58 2.72 11.43
C GLY A 199 -7.28 1.98 11.71
N GLU A 200 -6.87 1.05 10.84
CA GLU A 200 -5.69 0.21 11.02
C GLU A 200 -4.90 0.00 9.71
N GLU A 201 -5.14 0.82 8.69
CA GLU A 201 -4.43 0.68 7.41
C GLU A 201 -2.92 0.86 7.59
N GLU A 202 -2.53 1.82 8.39
CA GLU A 202 -1.13 2.12 8.71
C GLU A 202 -0.46 1.02 9.58
N LEU A 203 -1.24 0.03 10.04
CA LEU A 203 -0.77 -1.18 10.72
C LEU A 203 -0.84 -2.43 9.82
N GLY A 204 -1.15 -2.27 8.53
CA GLY A 204 -1.32 -3.36 7.57
C GLY A 204 -2.71 -4.00 7.61
N SER A 205 -3.73 -3.27 8.02
CA SER A 205 -5.16 -3.67 7.94
C SER A 205 -5.50 -5.03 8.58
N PRO A 206 -5.00 -5.35 9.79
CA PRO A 206 -5.10 -6.70 10.34
C PRO A 206 -6.55 -7.18 10.56
N HIS A 207 -7.50 -6.26 10.76
CA HIS A 207 -8.91 -6.61 11.00
C HIS A 207 -9.85 -6.16 9.87
N TYR A 208 -9.34 -5.55 8.81
CA TYR A 208 -10.19 -5.15 7.69
C TYR A 208 -10.84 -6.32 6.95
N PRO A 209 -10.18 -7.47 6.77
CA PRO A 209 -10.83 -8.66 6.23
C PRO A 209 -12.05 -9.13 7.03
N ASP A 210 -12.03 -9.00 8.35
CA ASP A 210 -13.18 -9.35 9.21
C ASP A 210 -14.35 -8.38 8.99
N LEU A 211 -14.06 -7.08 8.83
CA LEU A 211 -15.06 -6.06 8.47
C LEU A 211 -15.68 -6.36 7.10
N ILE A 212 -14.86 -6.69 6.11
CA ILE A 212 -15.33 -7.08 4.78
C ILE A 212 -16.22 -8.33 4.87
N ALA A 213 -15.81 -9.36 5.60
CA ALA A 213 -16.59 -10.60 5.75
C ALA A 213 -17.97 -10.34 6.34
N LYS A 214 -18.07 -9.42 7.33
CA LYS A 214 -19.36 -9.04 7.95
C LYS A 214 -20.35 -8.45 6.94
N TYR A 215 -19.89 -7.68 5.96
CA TYR A 215 -20.75 -7.00 4.98
C TYR A 215 -20.63 -7.58 3.57
N ALA A 216 -19.97 -8.73 3.39
CA ALA A 216 -19.63 -9.27 2.07
C ALA A 216 -20.84 -9.42 1.14
N ASP A 217 -21.96 -9.95 1.61
CA ASP A 217 -23.14 -10.19 0.78
C ASP A 217 -23.79 -8.88 0.31
N ARG A 218 -23.67 -7.82 1.10
CA ARG A 218 -24.11 -6.48 0.71
C ARG A 218 -23.11 -5.85 -0.25
N LEU A 219 -21.82 -5.85 0.10
CA LEU A 219 -20.75 -5.25 -0.69
C LEU A 219 -20.66 -5.86 -2.10
N LYS A 220 -20.90 -7.16 -2.26
CA LYS A 220 -20.98 -7.84 -3.58
C LYS A 220 -22.04 -7.23 -4.51
N GLN A 221 -23.00 -6.49 -3.99
CA GLN A 221 -24.02 -5.77 -4.77
C GLN A 221 -23.52 -4.44 -5.34
N ALA A 222 -22.37 -3.96 -4.91
CA ALA A 222 -21.75 -2.71 -5.39
C ALA A 222 -21.13 -2.90 -6.80
N LYS A 223 -21.95 -3.28 -7.78
CA LYS A 223 -21.51 -3.58 -9.15
C LYS A 223 -20.91 -2.39 -9.89
N GLY A 224 -21.08 -1.17 -9.41
CA GLY A 224 -20.36 0.00 -9.88
C GLY A 224 -18.88 0.02 -9.49
N GLY A 225 -18.42 -0.95 -8.67
CA GLY A 225 -17.04 -1.07 -8.20
C GLY A 225 -16.74 -0.26 -6.95
N VAL A 226 -15.46 -0.18 -6.61
CA VAL A 226 -14.96 0.44 -5.38
C VAL A 226 -14.14 1.69 -5.71
N VAL A 227 -14.45 2.82 -5.08
CA VAL A 227 -13.69 4.06 -5.20
C VAL A 227 -12.88 4.29 -3.93
N PHE A 228 -11.59 4.53 -4.09
CA PHE A 228 -10.70 5.01 -3.03
C PHE A 228 -10.30 6.45 -3.36
N PRO A 229 -10.82 7.45 -2.62
CA PRO A 229 -10.51 8.86 -2.89
C PRO A 229 -9.05 9.19 -2.60
N MET A 230 -8.34 9.76 -3.58
CA MET A 230 -6.93 10.15 -3.47
C MET A 230 -6.66 11.49 -4.14
N MET A 231 -5.49 12.08 -3.88
CA MET A 231 -4.89 13.11 -4.71
C MET A 231 -3.82 12.47 -5.60
N SER A 232 -4.03 12.49 -6.92
CA SER A 232 -3.23 11.68 -7.85
C SER A 232 -2.35 12.48 -8.80
N GLN A 233 -2.35 13.83 -8.72
CA GLN A 233 -1.48 14.62 -9.58
C GLN A 233 -0.03 14.60 -9.10
N ALA A 234 0.90 14.55 -10.05
CA ALA A 234 2.29 14.89 -9.82
C ALA A 234 2.49 16.43 -9.87
N PRO A 235 3.62 16.98 -9.43
CA PRO A 235 3.91 18.44 -9.52
C PRO A 235 3.76 19.01 -10.95
N SER A 236 3.96 18.21 -11.97
CA SER A 236 3.75 18.57 -13.39
C SER A 236 2.28 18.71 -13.80
N GLY A 237 1.34 18.34 -12.93
CA GLY A 237 -0.10 18.24 -13.24
C GLY A 237 -0.52 16.92 -13.88
N GLY A 238 0.42 16.05 -14.27
CA GLY A 238 0.11 14.71 -14.80
C GLY A 238 -0.47 13.81 -13.72
N VAL A 239 -1.24 12.79 -14.13
CA VAL A 239 -1.82 11.78 -13.23
C VAL A 239 -1.28 10.41 -13.58
N GLN A 240 -0.80 9.70 -12.56
CA GLN A 240 -0.51 8.28 -12.64
C GLN A 240 -1.67 7.51 -12.00
N MET A 241 -2.43 6.81 -12.82
CA MET A 241 -3.55 5.97 -12.37
C MET A 241 -3.09 4.53 -12.24
N THR A 242 -3.15 3.96 -11.06
CA THR A 242 -2.79 2.56 -10.83
C THR A 242 -4.04 1.70 -10.70
N LEU A 243 -4.02 0.53 -11.36
CA LEU A 243 -5.14 -0.42 -11.37
C LEU A 243 -5.06 -1.46 -10.24
N GLY A 244 -3.97 -1.47 -9.50
CA GLY A 244 -3.72 -2.42 -8.43
C GLY A 244 -2.50 -2.07 -7.61
N VAL A 245 -2.09 -3.02 -6.79
CA VAL A 245 -0.97 -2.91 -5.85
C VAL A 245 -0.20 -4.22 -5.78
N LYS A 246 1.08 -4.17 -5.40
CA LYS A 246 1.78 -5.37 -4.94
C LYS A 246 1.19 -5.84 -3.61
N GLY A 247 1.31 -7.14 -3.34
CA GLY A 247 1.12 -7.68 -2.00
C GLY A 247 2.33 -7.40 -1.12
N ASN A 248 2.24 -7.84 0.12
CA ASN A 248 3.37 -7.82 1.02
C ASN A 248 3.29 -8.97 2.03
N ILE A 249 4.46 -9.32 2.60
CA ILE A 249 4.57 -10.00 3.88
C ILE A 249 5.58 -9.23 4.72
N TYR A 250 5.21 -8.88 5.94
CA TYR A 250 6.05 -8.22 6.93
C TYR A 250 6.28 -9.13 8.12
N PHE A 251 7.54 -9.40 8.48
CA PHE A 251 7.85 -10.39 9.49
C PHE A 251 9.12 -10.05 10.28
N GLU A 252 9.26 -10.69 11.43
CA GLU A 252 10.45 -10.63 12.27
C GLU A 252 11.18 -11.98 12.25
N LEU A 253 12.52 -11.90 12.23
CA LEU A 253 13.42 -13.00 12.55
C LEU A 253 14.13 -12.69 13.86
N GLU A 254 14.06 -13.61 14.81
CA GLU A 254 14.65 -13.46 16.14
C GLU A 254 15.60 -14.61 16.43
N ALA A 255 16.84 -14.28 16.78
CA ALA A 255 17.82 -15.19 17.32
C ALA A 255 18.00 -14.94 18.82
N GLN A 256 17.70 -15.93 19.62
CA GLN A 256 17.91 -15.91 21.07
C GLN A 256 18.87 -17.01 21.48
N GLY A 257 19.72 -16.76 22.45
CA GLY A 257 20.56 -17.78 23.04
C GLY A 257 19.77 -18.88 23.72
N GLY A 258 20.39 -20.00 23.96
CA GLY A 258 19.72 -21.15 24.58
C GLY A 258 20.27 -22.49 24.09
N PRO A 259 19.44 -23.34 23.44
CA PRO A 259 19.88 -24.68 23.00
C PRO A 259 21.09 -24.68 22.08
N GLN A 260 21.32 -23.59 21.36
CA GLN A 260 22.44 -23.39 20.46
C GLN A 260 23.76 -22.95 21.18
N GLY A 261 23.74 -22.81 22.53
CA GLY A 261 24.91 -22.46 23.31
C GLY A 261 25.14 -20.99 23.61
N GLY A 262 24.25 -20.08 23.17
CA GLY A 262 24.32 -18.66 23.49
C GLY A 262 23.69 -18.29 24.83
N PRO A 263 23.90 -17.06 25.34
CA PRO A 263 23.27 -16.58 26.58
C PRO A 263 21.76 -16.57 26.45
N LYS A 264 21.02 -17.02 27.48
CA LYS A 264 19.55 -17.16 27.44
C LYS A 264 18.82 -15.89 27.85
N ASP A 265 19.16 -15.34 29.02
CA ASP A 265 18.32 -14.38 29.71
C ASP A 265 18.96 -13.00 29.82
N ALA A 266 20.29 -12.92 29.75
CA ALA A 266 21.06 -11.68 29.87
C ALA A 266 22.34 -11.73 29.06
N GLU A 267 22.86 -10.56 28.70
CA GLU A 267 24.17 -10.43 28.06
C GLU A 267 25.29 -10.87 29.00
N VAL A 268 26.35 -11.45 28.45
CA VAL A 268 27.57 -11.82 29.17
C VAL A 268 28.77 -11.10 28.57
N HIS A 269 29.92 -11.15 29.26
CA HIS A 269 31.13 -10.52 28.75
C HIS A 269 31.58 -11.20 27.44
N SER A 270 31.99 -10.42 26.44
CA SER A 270 32.36 -10.92 25.10
C SER A 270 33.59 -11.84 25.07
N SER A 271 34.43 -11.84 26.14
CA SER A 271 35.54 -12.79 26.27
C SER A 271 35.09 -14.24 26.28
N PHE A 272 33.85 -14.52 26.66
CA PHE A 272 33.26 -15.86 26.60
C PHE A 272 32.98 -16.34 25.16
N LYS A 273 33.12 -15.48 24.14
CA LYS A 273 32.85 -15.88 22.73
C LYS A 273 33.67 -17.09 22.28
N ALA A 274 34.81 -17.33 22.89
CA ALA A 274 35.65 -18.51 22.61
C ALA A 274 34.97 -19.86 22.96
N ILE A 275 33.96 -19.83 23.86
CA ILE A 275 33.29 -21.06 24.38
C ILE A 275 31.74 -20.89 24.42
N VAL A 276 31.21 -19.74 24.03
CA VAL A 276 29.77 -19.43 24.04
C VAL A 276 29.35 -18.92 22.66
N ASP A 277 28.27 -19.46 22.12
CA ASP A 277 27.72 -19.00 20.85
C ASP A 277 27.10 -17.61 20.95
N ALA A 278 26.99 -16.93 19.80
CA ALA A 278 26.52 -15.57 19.70
C ALA A 278 25.27 -15.47 18.81
N PRO A 279 24.09 -15.13 19.38
CA PRO A 279 22.87 -14.94 18.62
C PRO A 279 23.00 -13.93 17.48
N GLY A 280 23.84 -12.89 17.64
CA GLY A 280 24.08 -11.91 16.58
C GLY A 280 24.68 -12.51 15.31
N TRP A 281 25.70 -13.37 15.44
CA TRP A 281 26.26 -14.09 14.28
C TRP A 281 25.26 -15.08 13.70
N ARG A 282 24.45 -15.71 14.55
CA ARG A 282 23.41 -16.64 14.12
C ARG A 282 22.37 -15.95 13.24
N LEU A 283 21.88 -14.78 13.68
CA LEU A 283 20.93 -13.99 12.88
C LEU A 283 21.58 -13.49 11.59
N ALA A 284 22.81 -12.95 11.65
CA ALA A 284 23.50 -12.45 10.47
C ALA A 284 23.67 -13.52 9.39
N GLN A 285 24.02 -14.73 9.78
CA GLN A 285 24.16 -15.87 8.86
C GLN A 285 22.80 -16.33 8.30
N ALA A 286 21.75 -16.33 9.12
CA ALA A 286 20.41 -16.64 8.68
C ALA A 286 19.92 -15.61 7.62
N LEU A 287 20.09 -14.32 7.88
CA LEU A 287 19.77 -13.24 6.92
C LEU A 287 20.58 -13.40 5.61
N ALA A 288 21.89 -13.57 5.72
CA ALA A 288 22.76 -13.74 4.55
C ALA A 288 22.42 -15.00 3.72
N SER A 289 21.76 -16.00 4.31
CA SER A 289 21.33 -17.19 3.58
C SER A 289 20.10 -16.98 2.69
N LEU A 290 19.36 -15.89 2.88
CA LEU A 290 18.10 -15.63 2.17
C LEU A 290 18.31 -15.01 0.79
N THR A 291 19.44 -14.33 0.58
CA THR A 291 19.74 -13.60 -0.66
C THR A 291 21.11 -13.93 -1.22
N SER A 292 21.33 -13.57 -2.50
CA SER A 292 22.66 -13.51 -3.09
C SER A 292 23.59 -12.57 -2.31
N PRO A 293 24.93 -12.68 -2.47
CA PRO A 293 25.87 -11.85 -1.72
C PRO A 293 25.71 -10.34 -1.90
N ASP A 294 25.15 -9.89 -3.03
CA ASP A 294 24.83 -8.50 -3.32
C ASP A 294 23.45 -8.07 -2.77
N GLY A 295 22.67 -9.01 -2.21
CA GLY A 295 21.33 -8.75 -1.67
C GLY A 295 20.21 -8.64 -2.71
N ASN A 296 20.51 -8.72 -3.99
CA ASN A 296 19.56 -8.39 -5.06
C ASN A 296 18.70 -9.56 -5.53
N MET A 297 19.10 -10.80 -5.24
CA MET A 297 18.35 -12.00 -5.62
C MET A 297 17.99 -12.83 -4.39
N ILE A 298 16.74 -13.24 -4.29
CA ILE A 298 16.27 -14.15 -3.24
C ILE A 298 16.71 -15.57 -3.60
N VAL A 299 17.48 -16.22 -2.73
CA VAL A 299 17.99 -17.59 -2.99
C VAL A 299 17.19 -18.67 -2.24
N VAL A 300 16.02 -18.32 -1.75
CA VAL A 300 15.07 -19.27 -1.14
C VAL A 300 14.47 -20.14 -2.25
N PRO A 301 14.67 -21.47 -2.21
CA PRO A 301 14.14 -22.35 -3.26
C PRO A 301 12.64 -22.24 -3.42
N GLY A 302 12.17 -22.14 -4.67
CA GLY A 302 10.74 -22.00 -4.99
C GLY A 302 10.16 -20.61 -4.85
N TYR A 303 10.91 -19.62 -4.35
CA TYR A 303 10.35 -18.29 -4.06
C TYR A 303 9.85 -17.56 -5.33
N TYR A 304 10.43 -17.84 -6.47
CA TYR A 304 10.04 -17.28 -7.76
C TYR A 304 9.07 -18.15 -8.57
N ASP A 305 8.83 -19.41 -8.16
CA ASP A 305 8.15 -20.40 -9.00
C ASP A 305 6.69 -20.06 -9.31
N SER A 306 6.02 -19.37 -8.40
CA SER A 306 4.62 -18.96 -8.58
C SER A 306 4.45 -17.69 -9.39
N ILE A 307 5.52 -16.93 -9.64
CA ILE A 307 5.45 -15.63 -10.33
C ILE A 307 5.03 -15.84 -11.77
N ARG A 308 3.89 -15.26 -12.15
CA ARG A 308 3.43 -15.29 -13.54
C ARG A 308 4.01 -14.16 -14.39
N GLN A 309 4.10 -14.42 -15.66
CA GLN A 309 4.43 -13.40 -16.65
C GLN A 309 3.34 -12.32 -16.73
N PRO A 310 3.69 -11.06 -17.09
CA PRO A 310 2.71 -10.05 -17.44
C PRO A 310 1.78 -10.57 -18.54
N ASN A 311 0.46 -10.50 -18.32
CA ASN A 311 -0.51 -10.83 -19.36
C ASN A 311 -0.55 -9.73 -20.44
N GLN A 312 -1.31 -9.96 -21.51
CA GLN A 312 -1.36 -9.00 -22.64
C GLN A 312 -1.80 -7.61 -22.20
N GLU A 313 -2.85 -7.48 -21.37
CA GLU A 313 -3.34 -6.20 -20.85
C GLU A 313 -2.24 -5.46 -20.09
N GLU A 314 -1.51 -6.16 -19.22
CA GLU A 314 -0.41 -5.59 -18.43
C GLU A 314 0.77 -5.15 -19.30
N GLN A 315 1.10 -5.93 -20.34
CA GLN A 315 2.14 -5.56 -21.33
C GLN A 315 1.74 -4.29 -22.11
N GLU A 316 0.49 -4.21 -22.56
CA GLU A 316 -0.04 -3.03 -23.25
C GLU A 316 -0.02 -1.79 -22.36
N LEU A 317 -0.38 -1.92 -21.08
CA LEU A 317 -0.31 -0.83 -20.09
C LEU A 317 1.13 -0.37 -19.86
N ILE A 318 2.07 -1.30 -19.68
CA ILE A 318 3.50 -0.97 -19.53
C ILE A 318 4.02 -0.28 -20.77
N ASN A 319 3.74 -0.81 -21.97
CA ASN A 319 4.14 -0.19 -23.23
C ASN A 319 3.64 1.27 -23.34
N GLY A 320 2.42 1.54 -22.86
CA GLY A 320 1.83 2.88 -22.86
C GLY A 320 2.56 3.86 -21.95
N VAL A 321 3.12 3.41 -20.83
CA VAL A 321 3.77 4.29 -19.83
C VAL A 321 5.29 4.36 -19.97
N VAL A 322 5.93 3.44 -20.70
CA VAL A 322 7.40 3.42 -20.88
C VAL A 322 7.98 4.76 -21.34
N PRO A 323 7.41 5.49 -22.33
CA PRO A 323 7.99 6.76 -22.75
C PRO A 323 8.04 7.79 -21.61
N GLY A 324 6.95 7.94 -20.86
CA GLY A 324 6.85 8.83 -19.71
C GLY A 324 7.75 8.40 -18.55
N TRP A 325 7.84 7.10 -18.29
CA TRP A 325 8.74 6.54 -17.29
C TRP A 325 10.19 6.86 -17.62
N THR A 326 10.65 6.51 -18.83
CA THR A 326 12.05 6.72 -19.27
C THR A 326 12.45 8.19 -19.20
N ALA A 327 11.56 9.10 -19.56
CA ALA A 327 11.81 10.53 -19.48
C ALA A 327 12.00 11.04 -18.03
N ARG A 328 11.33 10.39 -17.05
CA ARG A 328 11.39 10.77 -15.63
C ARG A 328 12.46 10.04 -14.83
N GLU A 329 13.06 8.96 -15.35
CA GLU A 329 14.06 8.17 -14.62
C GLU A 329 15.22 9.01 -14.03
N PRO A 330 15.83 9.96 -14.74
CA PRO A 330 16.92 10.75 -14.17
C PRO A 330 16.48 11.59 -12.95
N GLU A 331 15.29 12.19 -13.01
CA GLU A 331 14.72 12.96 -11.91
C GLU A 331 14.33 12.07 -10.74
N LEU A 332 13.74 10.90 -11.03
CA LEU A 332 13.39 9.92 -10.02
C LEU A 332 14.63 9.40 -9.28
N ARG A 333 15.72 9.04 -9.99
CA ARG A 333 16.97 8.66 -9.35
C ARG A 333 17.52 9.77 -8.45
N LYS A 334 17.50 11.01 -8.95
CA LYS A 334 17.94 12.18 -8.17
C LYS A 334 17.09 12.37 -6.90
N SER A 335 15.78 12.20 -6.99
CA SER A 335 14.88 12.33 -5.83
C SER A 335 15.09 11.24 -4.77
N LEU A 336 15.49 10.05 -5.19
CA LEU A 336 15.83 8.92 -4.32
C LEU A 336 17.29 8.94 -3.84
N GLY A 337 18.12 9.86 -4.35
CA GLY A 337 19.53 9.95 -4.00
C GLY A 337 20.38 8.79 -4.52
N VAL A 338 19.98 8.18 -5.66
CA VAL A 338 20.69 7.04 -6.27
C VAL A 338 21.22 7.38 -7.65
N ASP A 339 22.41 6.89 -7.98
CA ASP A 339 23.06 7.18 -9.26
C ASP A 339 22.60 6.25 -10.39
N LYS A 340 22.25 5.01 -10.05
CA LYS A 340 21.83 3.97 -11.00
C LYS A 340 20.80 3.03 -10.39
N TRP A 341 20.01 2.37 -11.24
CA TRP A 341 19.23 1.22 -10.86
C TRP A 341 20.12 -0.03 -10.73
N ILE A 342 19.67 -1.02 -9.93
CA ILE A 342 20.35 -2.32 -9.84
C ILE A 342 20.50 -2.93 -11.25
N ASP A 343 21.56 -3.70 -11.46
CA ASP A 343 21.87 -4.40 -12.72
C ASP A 343 21.91 -3.48 -13.96
N GLY A 344 22.01 -2.15 -13.77
CA GLY A 344 22.00 -1.19 -14.89
C GLY A 344 20.66 -1.10 -15.64
N LEU A 345 19.56 -1.50 -15.01
CA LEU A 345 18.22 -1.45 -15.58
C LEU A 345 17.86 -0.05 -16.08
N SER A 346 17.03 0.02 -17.11
CA SER A 346 16.48 1.26 -17.64
C SER A 346 15.22 1.03 -18.48
N GLY A 347 14.43 2.06 -18.69
CA GLY A 347 13.26 2.05 -19.57
C GLY A 347 12.26 0.94 -19.25
N ARG A 348 11.87 0.16 -20.26
CA ARG A 348 10.91 -0.93 -20.11
C ARG A 348 11.38 -1.98 -19.09
N ALA A 349 12.66 -2.34 -19.10
CA ALA A 349 13.18 -3.32 -18.15
C ALA A 349 13.04 -2.83 -16.71
N ALA A 350 13.44 -1.59 -16.42
CA ALA A 350 13.34 -1.02 -15.08
C ALA A 350 11.91 -0.97 -14.55
N ILE A 351 10.95 -0.47 -15.35
CA ILE A 351 9.55 -0.40 -14.91
C ILE A 351 8.92 -1.80 -14.78
N THR A 352 9.30 -2.74 -15.64
CA THR A 352 8.78 -4.11 -15.55
C THR A 352 9.25 -4.79 -14.29
N GLU A 353 10.53 -4.75 -13.97
CA GLU A 353 11.09 -5.29 -12.72
C GLU A 353 10.45 -4.60 -11.51
N TYR A 354 10.35 -3.27 -11.53
CA TYR A 354 9.72 -2.50 -10.46
C TYR A 354 8.30 -2.95 -10.15
N LEU A 355 7.53 -3.39 -11.16
CA LEU A 355 6.13 -3.78 -11.01
C LEU A 355 5.89 -5.29 -10.87
N PHE A 356 6.78 -6.12 -11.41
CA PHE A 356 6.54 -7.57 -11.54
C PHE A 356 7.57 -8.45 -10.82
N ASP A 357 8.69 -7.89 -10.36
CA ASP A 357 9.61 -8.66 -9.53
C ASP A 357 9.28 -8.56 -8.05
N THR A 358 9.52 -9.65 -7.33
CA THR A 358 9.39 -9.72 -5.88
C THR A 358 10.65 -9.20 -5.20
N THR A 359 10.54 -8.73 -3.97
CA THR A 359 11.66 -8.18 -3.22
C THR A 359 11.75 -8.83 -1.84
N LEU A 360 12.94 -8.81 -1.25
CA LEU A 360 13.13 -9.09 0.16
C LEU A 360 14.07 -8.01 0.72
N ASN A 361 13.59 -7.26 1.68
CA ASN A 361 14.27 -6.12 2.26
C ASN A 361 14.46 -6.31 3.76
N ILE A 362 15.55 -5.76 4.30
CA ILE A 362 15.77 -5.64 5.74
C ILE A 362 15.44 -4.21 6.16
N ASP A 363 14.35 -4.05 6.91
CA ASP A 363 13.89 -2.73 7.38
C ASP A 363 14.66 -2.28 8.62
N GLY A 364 15.17 -3.23 9.41
CA GLY A 364 15.95 -2.93 10.59
C GLY A 364 16.53 -4.16 11.25
N ILE A 365 17.69 -3.98 11.88
CA ILE A 365 18.34 -4.99 12.72
C ILE A 365 18.71 -4.31 14.03
N TRP A 366 18.42 -4.95 15.15
CA TRP A 366 18.81 -4.44 16.47
C TRP A 366 19.14 -5.56 17.43
N GLY A 367 19.91 -5.20 18.45
CA GLY A 367 20.38 -6.04 19.53
C GLY A 367 21.74 -5.56 20.03
N GLY A 368 22.14 -5.99 21.20
CA GLY A 368 23.41 -5.60 21.78
C GLY A 368 23.47 -4.12 22.19
N TYR A 369 24.67 -3.57 22.17
CA TYR A 369 24.95 -2.21 22.62
C TYR A 369 25.09 -1.26 21.41
N SER A 370 24.31 -0.21 21.42
CA SER A 370 24.33 0.87 20.41
C SER A 370 24.56 2.27 21.03
N GLY A 371 24.87 2.34 22.32
CA GLY A 371 25.14 3.60 23.01
C GLY A 371 26.54 4.14 22.73
N GLU A 372 26.85 5.33 23.28
CA GLU A 372 28.16 5.95 23.19
C GLU A 372 29.24 5.14 23.92
N GLY A 373 30.47 5.13 23.39
CA GLY A 373 31.62 4.40 23.95
C GLY A 373 31.64 2.91 23.60
N THR A 374 32.29 2.11 24.44
CA THR A 374 32.49 0.67 24.23
C THR A 374 31.85 -0.15 25.35
N LYS A 375 31.16 -1.24 24.97
CA LYS A 375 30.66 -2.24 25.91
C LYS A 375 30.97 -3.63 25.37
N THR A 376 31.90 -4.35 25.99
CA THR A 376 32.37 -5.66 25.55
C THR A 376 31.39 -6.75 26.00
N ILE A 377 30.30 -6.91 25.28
CA ILE A 377 29.22 -7.85 25.59
C ILE A 377 29.01 -8.89 24.50
N LEU A 378 28.45 -10.01 24.87
CA LEU A 378 27.82 -11.02 24.02
C LEU A 378 26.32 -10.97 24.34
N PRO A 379 25.51 -10.37 23.47
CA PRO A 379 24.08 -10.21 23.69
C PRO A 379 23.35 -11.55 23.67
N HIS A 380 22.25 -11.63 24.41
CA HIS A 380 21.41 -12.82 24.49
C HIS A 380 20.38 -12.90 23.35
N LYS A 381 20.14 -11.79 22.65
CA LYS A 381 19.11 -11.70 21.62
C LYS A 381 19.44 -10.68 20.54
N PHE A 382 19.10 -11.00 19.30
CA PHE A 382 19.05 -10.09 18.15
C PHE A 382 17.75 -10.29 17.37
N THR A 383 17.22 -9.22 16.81
CA THR A 383 16.00 -9.23 16.01
C THR A 383 16.22 -8.47 14.71
N ALA A 384 15.64 -8.95 13.62
CA ALA A 384 15.55 -8.24 12.36
C ALA A 384 14.08 -8.15 11.91
N LYS A 385 13.69 -7.00 11.36
CA LYS A 385 12.43 -6.80 10.64
C LYS A 385 12.71 -6.85 9.15
N LEU A 386 11.86 -7.57 8.44
CA LEU A 386 11.95 -7.73 7.00
C LEU A 386 10.58 -7.54 6.36
N ASP A 387 10.58 -7.01 5.14
CA ASP A 387 9.43 -7.06 4.25
C ASP A 387 9.78 -7.75 2.92
N SER A 388 8.78 -8.40 2.32
CA SER A 388 8.84 -8.87 0.95
C SER A 388 7.63 -8.33 0.18
N ARG A 389 7.88 -7.66 -0.94
CA ARG A 389 6.81 -7.23 -1.84
C ARG A 389 6.45 -8.39 -2.75
N LEU A 390 5.18 -8.78 -2.71
CA LEU A 390 4.65 -9.93 -3.44
C LEU A 390 4.02 -9.48 -4.75
N VAL A 391 4.20 -10.31 -5.78
CA VAL A 391 3.68 -10.08 -7.12
C VAL A 391 2.63 -11.13 -7.50
N PRO A 392 1.90 -10.98 -8.62
CA PRO A 392 0.80 -11.89 -8.95
C PRO A 392 1.14 -13.36 -8.83
N ASN A 393 0.24 -14.10 -8.18
CA ASN A 393 0.27 -15.50 -7.76
C ASN A 393 1.08 -15.79 -6.50
N GLN A 394 1.88 -14.87 -5.97
CA GLN A 394 2.49 -15.05 -4.66
C GLN A 394 1.47 -14.76 -3.54
N THR A 395 1.62 -15.47 -2.43
CA THR A 395 0.80 -15.25 -1.22
C THR A 395 1.68 -15.14 0.02
N PRO A 396 1.25 -14.42 1.06
CA PRO A 396 1.99 -14.34 2.33
C PRO A 396 2.24 -15.71 2.96
N ASP A 397 1.25 -16.62 2.92
CA ASP A 397 1.35 -17.95 3.52
C ASP A 397 2.43 -18.80 2.85
N GLU A 398 2.48 -18.78 1.51
CA GLU A 398 3.49 -19.50 0.76
C GLU A 398 4.88 -18.90 0.97
N SER A 399 4.99 -17.58 0.98
CA SER A 399 6.27 -16.89 1.23
C SER A 399 6.82 -17.21 2.61
N GLU A 400 6.00 -17.17 3.66
CA GLU A 400 6.36 -17.55 5.02
C GLU A 400 6.83 -19.00 5.09
N ARG A 401 6.07 -19.91 4.49
CA ARG A 401 6.38 -21.34 4.43
C ARG A 401 7.74 -21.60 3.76
N LEU A 402 8.01 -20.95 2.63
CA LEU A 402 9.26 -21.12 1.89
C LEU A 402 10.46 -20.57 2.67
N ILE A 403 10.34 -19.38 3.27
CA ILE A 403 11.39 -18.78 4.11
C ILE A 403 11.65 -19.68 5.31
N ARG A 404 10.63 -20.18 6.01
CA ARG A 404 10.80 -21.09 7.14
C ARG A 404 11.50 -22.37 6.73
N ALA A 405 11.04 -23.01 5.64
CA ALA A 405 11.64 -24.23 5.12
C ALA A 405 13.12 -24.04 4.72
N HIS A 406 13.46 -22.90 4.13
CA HIS A 406 14.85 -22.55 3.79
C HIS A 406 15.71 -22.41 5.04
N LEU A 407 15.25 -21.65 6.03
CA LEU A 407 15.98 -21.48 7.29
C LEU A 407 16.21 -22.82 8.00
N ASP A 408 15.20 -23.69 8.01
CA ASP A 408 15.30 -25.03 8.61
C ASP A 408 16.33 -25.92 7.85
N ALA A 409 16.27 -25.92 6.52
CA ALA A 409 17.20 -26.66 5.68
C ALA A 409 18.66 -26.18 5.82
N LYS A 410 18.85 -24.89 6.15
CA LYS A 410 20.17 -24.31 6.44
C LYS A 410 20.60 -24.51 7.90
N GLY A 411 19.79 -25.21 8.72
CA GLY A 411 20.08 -25.49 10.12
C GLY A 411 19.74 -24.33 11.08
N PHE A 412 18.93 -23.35 10.65
CA PHE A 412 18.47 -22.21 11.46
C PHE A 412 17.09 -22.48 12.10
N THR A 413 16.90 -23.70 12.63
CA THR A 413 15.64 -24.13 13.25
C THR A 413 15.27 -23.38 14.53
N ASP A 414 16.27 -22.78 15.18
CA ASP A 414 16.17 -21.96 16.39
C ASP A 414 15.80 -20.50 16.12
N ILE A 415 15.93 -20.02 14.89
CA ILE A 415 15.50 -18.68 14.50
C ILE A 415 13.98 -18.64 14.49
N LYS A 416 13.41 -17.82 15.36
CA LYS A 416 11.96 -17.61 15.40
C LYS A 416 11.54 -16.68 14.27
N LEU A 417 10.61 -17.13 13.42
CA LEU A 417 9.94 -16.32 12.43
C LEU A 417 8.56 -15.96 12.96
N THR A 418 8.21 -14.68 12.95
CA THR A 418 6.90 -14.17 13.36
C THR A 418 6.34 -13.25 12.29
N ARG A 419 5.29 -13.68 11.58
CA ARG A 419 4.58 -12.80 10.65
C ARG A 419 3.82 -11.72 11.42
N LEU A 420 4.00 -10.46 11.04
CA LEU A 420 3.34 -9.29 11.62
C LEU A 420 2.11 -8.89 10.80
N SER A 421 2.22 -8.91 9.47
CA SER A 421 1.14 -8.63 8.54
C SER A 421 1.41 -9.27 7.18
N GLY A 422 0.42 -9.25 6.31
CA GLY A 422 0.61 -9.65 4.92
C GLY A 422 -0.72 -9.82 4.17
N TYR A 423 -0.69 -9.49 2.89
CA TYR A 423 -1.80 -9.69 1.97
C TYR A 423 -1.29 -9.88 0.54
N PRO A 424 -2.05 -10.59 -0.30
CA PRO A 424 -1.65 -10.85 -1.68
C PRO A 424 -1.74 -9.58 -2.54
N PRO A 425 -1.11 -9.57 -3.72
CA PRO A 425 -1.29 -8.51 -4.71
C PRO A 425 -2.72 -8.48 -5.24
N ALA A 426 -3.14 -7.31 -5.73
CA ALA A 426 -4.48 -7.09 -6.26
C ALA A 426 -4.42 -6.24 -7.53
N GLN A 427 -5.35 -6.47 -8.46
CA GLN A 427 -5.44 -5.67 -9.69
C GLN A 427 -6.84 -5.70 -10.29
N SER A 428 -7.31 -4.54 -10.74
CA SER A 428 -8.49 -4.37 -11.58
C SER A 428 -8.12 -4.42 -13.06
N SER A 429 -9.02 -4.89 -13.93
CA SER A 429 -8.82 -4.79 -15.37
C SER A 429 -9.04 -3.36 -15.85
N VAL A 430 -8.23 -2.90 -16.81
CA VAL A 430 -8.44 -1.60 -17.46
C VAL A 430 -9.79 -1.53 -18.18
N LYS A 431 -10.36 -2.67 -18.57
CA LYS A 431 -11.66 -2.78 -19.26
C LYS A 431 -12.87 -2.65 -18.32
N ALA A 432 -12.65 -2.64 -17.00
CA ALA A 432 -13.74 -2.48 -16.05
C ALA A 432 -14.47 -1.13 -16.25
N ALA A 433 -15.80 -1.14 -16.20
CA ALA A 433 -16.62 0.06 -16.43
C ALA A 433 -16.23 1.22 -15.50
N LEU A 434 -15.95 0.93 -14.22
CA LEU A 434 -15.44 1.90 -13.26
C LEU A 434 -14.13 2.56 -13.73
N VAL A 435 -13.17 1.74 -14.21
CA VAL A 435 -11.87 2.22 -14.69
C VAL A 435 -12.05 3.14 -15.91
N GLN A 436 -12.87 2.72 -16.88
CA GLN A 436 -13.17 3.52 -18.08
C GLN A 436 -13.89 4.83 -17.73
N ALA A 437 -14.85 4.81 -16.80
CA ALA A 437 -15.52 6.01 -16.30
C ALA A 437 -14.54 6.97 -15.61
N THR A 438 -13.59 6.44 -14.85
CA THR A 438 -12.55 7.22 -14.18
C THR A 438 -11.61 7.88 -15.17
N ILE A 439 -11.13 7.13 -16.19
CA ILE A 439 -10.30 7.68 -17.27
C ILE A 439 -11.08 8.77 -18.03
N GLY A 440 -12.34 8.50 -18.37
CA GLY A 440 -13.21 9.49 -19.01
C GLY A 440 -13.39 10.77 -18.18
N THR A 441 -13.44 10.64 -16.85
CA THR A 441 -13.48 11.78 -15.95
C THR A 441 -12.17 12.58 -15.99
N TYR A 442 -11.01 11.96 -15.90
CA TYR A 442 -9.72 12.66 -16.08
C TYR A 442 -9.64 13.37 -17.43
N ARG A 443 -10.10 12.71 -18.50
CA ARG A 443 -10.14 13.27 -19.86
C ARG A 443 -10.98 14.54 -19.96
N LYS A 444 -12.07 14.65 -19.19
CA LYS A 444 -12.88 15.87 -19.09
C LYS A 444 -12.08 17.06 -18.56
N TYR A 445 -11.13 16.83 -17.65
CA TYR A 445 -10.23 17.84 -17.10
C TYR A 445 -8.97 18.06 -17.95
N GLY A 446 -8.96 17.55 -19.18
CA GLY A 446 -7.80 17.68 -20.08
C GLY A 446 -6.61 16.81 -19.70
N ILE A 447 -6.78 15.89 -18.75
CA ILE A 447 -5.74 14.98 -18.26
C ILE A 447 -5.85 13.64 -18.97
N THR A 448 -4.78 13.20 -19.64
CA THR A 448 -4.61 11.82 -20.09
C THR A 448 -3.77 11.10 -19.04
N PRO A 449 -4.35 10.20 -18.22
CA PRO A 449 -3.60 9.54 -17.17
C PRO A 449 -2.61 8.51 -17.74
N ASP A 450 -1.43 8.41 -17.12
CA ASP A 450 -0.55 7.26 -17.27
C ASP A 450 -1.18 6.08 -16.51
N VAL A 451 -1.72 5.08 -17.23
CA VAL A 451 -2.42 3.95 -16.59
C VAL A 451 -1.45 2.80 -16.37
N MET A 452 -1.15 2.54 -15.11
CA MET A 452 -0.22 1.47 -14.70
C MET A 452 -0.97 0.23 -14.19
N PRO A 453 -0.48 -0.97 -14.47
CA PRO A 453 -1.12 -2.19 -13.98
C PRO A 453 -1.20 -2.23 -12.45
N ARG A 454 -0.18 -1.73 -11.75
CA ARG A 454 -0.15 -1.67 -10.28
C ARG A 454 0.82 -0.62 -9.75
N LEU A 455 0.64 -0.26 -8.49
CA LEU A 455 1.64 0.41 -7.69
C LEU A 455 2.61 -0.63 -7.11
N ALA A 456 3.89 -0.32 -6.97
CA ALA A 456 4.85 -1.19 -6.27
C ALA A 456 4.66 -1.17 -4.75
N GLY A 457 3.92 -0.21 -4.21
CA GLY A 457 3.42 -0.22 -2.85
C GLY A 457 2.29 -1.23 -2.66
N SER A 458 1.80 -1.35 -1.43
CA SER A 458 0.81 -2.35 -1.02
C SER A 458 -0.36 -1.71 -0.28
N ALA A 459 -1.55 -2.30 -0.44
CA ALA A 459 -2.79 -1.94 0.25
C ALA A 459 -3.71 -3.18 0.26
N PRO A 460 -4.74 -3.25 1.12
CA PRO A 460 -5.58 -4.44 1.24
C PRO A 460 -6.60 -4.58 0.11
N TYR A 461 -6.25 -4.23 -1.12
CA TYR A 461 -7.18 -4.21 -2.27
C TYR A 461 -7.68 -5.60 -2.67
N TYR A 462 -6.97 -6.67 -2.30
CA TYR A 462 -7.38 -8.05 -2.55
C TYR A 462 -8.76 -8.38 -1.97
N VAL A 463 -9.16 -7.71 -0.89
CA VAL A 463 -10.50 -7.94 -0.30
C VAL A 463 -11.61 -7.55 -1.28
N PHE A 464 -11.34 -6.57 -2.13
CA PHE A 464 -12.28 -6.13 -3.18
C PHE A 464 -12.13 -6.99 -4.44
N THR A 465 -10.92 -7.17 -4.96
CA THR A 465 -10.69 -7.86 -6.23
C THR A 465 -10.88 -9.37 -6.11
N ASP A 466 -10.37 -9.99 -5.02
CA ASP A 466 -10.30 -11.44 -4.91
C ASP A 466 -11.44 -12.01 -4.07
N ILE A 467 -11.85 -11.33 -2.99
CA ILE A 467 -12.95 -11.80 -2.13
C ILE A 467 -14.30 -11.36 -2.69
N LEU A 468 -14.47 -10.07 -2.98
CA LEU A 468 -15.75 -9.51 -3.43
C LEU A 468 -15.93 -9.56 -4.95
N LYS A 469 -14.87 -9.78 -5.72
CA LYS A 469 -14.86 -9.74 -7.19
C LYS A 469 -15.34 -8.40 -7.76
N LEU A 470 -14.93 -7.32 -7.12
CA LEU A 470 -15.24 -5.95 -7.52
C LEU A 470 -13.96 -5.23 -7.99
N PRO A 471 -14.02 -4.47 -9.08
CA PRO A 471 -12.91 -3.60 -9.45
C PRO A 471 -12.78 -2.46 -8.43
N ILE A 472 -11.54 -2.06 -8.14
CA ILE A 472 -11.22 -0.89 -7.31
C ILE A 472 -10.37 0.09 -8.11
N VAL A 473 -10.61 1.38 -7.91
CA VAL A 473 -9.77 2.47 -8.42
C VAL A 473 -9.41 3.45 -7.31
N SER A 474 -8.15 3.87 -7.30
CA SER A 474 -7.71 5.06 -6.58
C SER A 474 -7.84 6.23 -7.54
N ALA A 475 -8.63 7.24 -7.19
CA ALA A 475 -8.96 8.32 -8.10
C ALA A 475 -9.09 9.68 -7.42
N GLY A 476 -8.74 10.73 -8.14
CA GLY A 476 -8.89 12.13 -7.76
C GLY A 476 -7.88 13.01 -8.48
N ILE A 477 -8.13 14.31 -8.54
CA ILE A 477 -7.16 15.33 -8.95
C ILE A 477 -6.75 16.16 -7.74
N GLY A 478 -5.71 16.96 -7.88
CA GLY A 478 -5.08 17.69 -6.81
C GLY A 478 -3.72 17.07 -6.44
N TYR A 479 -2.92 17.86 -5.74
CA TYR A 479 -1.57 17.49 -5.34
C TYR A 479 -1.38 17.61 -3.84
N GLY A 480 -0.80 16.58 -3.28
CA GLY A 480 -0.29 16.56 -1.92
C GLY A 480 0.97 15.70 -1.86
N THR A 481 1.79 15.89 -0.85
CA THR A 481 3.03 15.12 -0.65
C THR A 481 3.43 15.10 0.82
N GLY A 482 4.50 14.39 1.13
CA GLY A 482 5.00 14.23 2.49
C GLY A 482 4.23 13.17 3.29
N ALA A 483 3.50 12.25 2.64
CA ALA A 483 2.95 11.09 3.32
C ALA A 483 4.05 10.40 4.16
N HIS A 484 3.76 10.08 5.43
CA HIS A 484 4.66 9.49 6.43
C HIS A 484 5.87 10.36 6.83
N ALA A 485 6.03 11.58 6.27
CA ALA A 485 7.14 12.49 6.56
C ALA A 485 6.66 13.80 7.22
N PRO A 486 7.55 14.58 7.85
CA PRO A 486 7.21 15.92 8.32
C PRO A 486 6.79 16.84 7.18
N ASN A 487 5.96 17.83 7.51
CA ASN A 487 5.43 18.84 6.58
C ASN A 487 4.55 18.25 5.46
N GLU A 488 3.84 17.17 5.74
CA GLU A 488 2.78 16.65 4.88
C GLU A 488 1.76 17.75 4.57
N PHE A 489 1.38 17.89 3.30
CA PHE A 489 0.43 18.93 2.88
C PHE A 489 -0.40 18.54 1.66
N ILE A 490 -1.51 19.27 1.45
CA ILE A 490 -2.26 19.32 0.19
C ILE A 490 -2.37 20.76 -0.32
N VAL A 491 -2.44 20.92 -1.64
CA VAL A 491 -2.69 22.22 -2.28
C VAL A 491 -4.17 22.56 -2.20
N ILE A 492 -4.47 23.72 -1.59
CA ILE A 492 -5.83 24.30 -1.56
C ILE A 492 -6.06 25.13 -2.81
N ASP A 493 -5.17 26.08 -3.05
CA ASP A 493 -5.17 26.97 -4.21
C ASP A 493 -3.82 26.93 -4.88
N PRO A 494 -3.72 26.37 -6.08
CA PRO A 494 -2.45 26.38 -6.81
C PRO A 494 -2.09 27.78 -7.29
N LYS A 495 -0.80 28.03 -7.49
CA LYS A 495 -0.34 29.29 -8.09
C LYS A 495 -0.96 29.50 -9.48
N PRO A 496 -1.25 30.73 -9.86
CA PRO A 496 -1.69 31.06 -11.21
C PRO A 496 -0.73 30.49 -12.26
N GLY A 497 -1.30 29.85 -13.29
CA GLY A 497 -0.53 29.20 -14.36
C GLY A 497 -0.03 27.78 -14.03
N SER A 498 -0.24 27.29 -12.80
CA SER A 498 0.00 25.89 -12.44
C SER A 498 -0.97 24.96 -13.17
N LYS A 499 -0.53 23.72 -13.45
CA LYS A 499 -1.38 22.63 -13.94
C LYS A 499 -2.00 21.80 -12.80
N LEU A 500 -1.72 22.17 -11.56
CA LEU A 500 -2.29 21.50 -10.40
C LEU A 500 -3.75 21.93 -10.21
N ALA A 501 -4.58 21.01 -9.78
CA ALA A 501 -5.93 21.28 -9.34
C ALA A 501 -5.95 21.70 -7.86
N GLY A 502 -6.83 22.63 -7.52
CA GLY A 502 -7.13 23.00 -6.14
C GLY A 502 -8.19 22.10 -5.52
N ILE A 503 -8.56 22.41 -4.27
CA ILE A 503 -9.57 21.63 -3.52
C ILE A 503 -10.93 21.64 -4.23
N THR A 504 -11.37 22.80 -4.73
CA THR A 504 -12.67 22.92 -5.44
C THR A 504 -12.68 22.15 -6.76
N ASP A 505 -11.56 22.10 -7.46
CA ASP A 505 -11.46 21.28 -8.68
C ASP A 505 -11.50 19.79 -8.35
N ALA A 506 -10.88 19.36 -7.24
CA ALA A 506 -10.94 17.99 -6.77
C ALA A 506 -12.37 17.59 -6.38
N GLU A 507 -13.12 18.47 -5.73
CA GLU A 507 -14.54 18.26 -5.41
C GLU A 507 -15.38 18.13 -6.68
N LYS A 508 -15.19 19.02 -7.66
CA LYS A 508 -15.86 18.95 -8.97
C LYS A 508 -15.54 17.66 -9.72
N PHE A 509 -14.29 17.21 -9.65
CA PHE A 509 -13.89 15.93 -10.21
C PHE A 509 -14.68 14.77 -9.60
N TYR A 510 -14.85 14.74 -8.26
CA TYR A 510 -15.62 13.68 -7.62
C TYR A 510 -17.12 13.77 -7.94
N VAL A 511 -17.69 14.96 -8.08
CA VAL A 511 -19.05 15.13 -8.62
C VAL A 511 -19.16 14.43 -9.98
N ASP A 512 -18.24 14.72 -10.89
CA ASP A 512 -18.22 14.11 -12.22
C ASP A 512 -17.99 12.61 -12.19
N LEU A 513 -17.09 12.13 -11.36
CA LEU A 513 -16.77 10.70 -11.23
C LEU A 513 -18.00 9.90 -10.78
N VAL A 514 -18.71 10.38 -9.75
CA VAL A 514 -19.90 9.69 -9.24
C VAL A 514 -21.01 9.62 -10.31
N HIS A 515 -21.20 10.68 -11.07
CA HIS A 515 -22.15 10.69 -12.18
C HIS A 515 -21.69 9.87 -13.39
N ALA A 516 -20.39 9.88 -13.69
CA ALA A 516 -19.83 9.07 -14.77
C ALA A 516 -20.01 7.57 -14.48
N VAL A 517 -19.78 7.15 -13.22
CA VAL A 517 -20.01 5.76 -12.79
C VAL A 517 -21.49 5.40 -12.82
N ALA A 518 -22.39 6.32 -12.44
CA ALA A 518 -23.83 6.10 -12.56
C ALA A 518 -24.30 5.88 -14.00
N ALA A 519 -23.64 6.52 -14.97
CA ALA A 519 -23.94 6.43 -16.40
C ALA A 519 -23.22 5.27 -17.11
N ALA A 520 -22.17 4.70 -16.52
CA ALA A 520 -21.42 3.58 -17.07
C ALA A 520 -22.28 2.31 -17.11
N ARG A 521 -22.19 1.54 -18.22
CA ARG A 521 -22.98 0.33 -18.45
C ARG A 521 -22.09 -0.92 -18.46
#